data_9e6ab9e94603e518bd52b2e9cc10f541
#
_entry.id   9e6ab9e94603e518bd52b2e9cc10f541
#
_cell.length_a   1.000
_cell.length_b   1.000
_cell.length_c   1.000
_cell.angle_alpha   90.00
_cell.angle_beta   90.00
_cell.angle_gamma   90.00
#
_symmetry.space_group_name_H-M   'P 1'
#
loop_
_entity.id
_entity.type
_entity.pdbx_description
1 polymer ?
#
loop_
_entity_poly.entity_id
_entity_poly.type
_entity_poly.pdbx_seq_one_letter_code
_entity_poly.pdbx_strand_id
1 'polypeptide(L)'
;MDNPYQAPSANLQASHGLESLKYVGFWARTAAYIFDSLLIMVIISPILYLMVGGIDELAMAKETPGVGAMIVMYLLPISLVISFWVWKGSTPGKMIFTARIVDAKTGGHPSTLQFIGRYLGYIISTIPLCLGFMWIGWDKRKQGWHDKISGTVVVCPSNDPSQQISFGE
;
A
#
# COMPACT_ATOMS: atom_id res chain seq x y z
N MET A 1 26.06 -22.92 47.57
CA MET A 1 25.31 -24.15 47.24
C MET A 1 24.51 -23.83 45.97
N ASP A 2 25.08 -24.19 44.84
CA ASP A 2 24.45 -23.91 43.55
C ASP A 2 23.34 -24.90 43.34
N ASN A 3 22.15 -24.37 43.03
CA ASN A 3 20.97 -25.19 42.80
C ASN A 3 21.07 -25.85 41.41
N PRO A 4 21.29 -27.18 41.30
CA PRO A 4 21.44 -27.86 40.00
C PRO A 4 20.14 -27.94 39.18
N TYR A 5 19.01 -27.43 39.70
CA TYR A 5 17.73 -27.36 39.04
C TYR A 5 17.30 -25.94 38.63
N GLN A 6 18.22 -24.97 38.58
CA GLN A 6 17.90 -23.75 37.85
C GLN A 6 17.67 -24.14 36.40
N ALA A 7 16.42 -24.09 35.99
CA ALA A 7 16.07 -24.14 34.58
C ALA A 7 16.96 -23.11 33.87
N PRO A 8 17.61 -23.45 32.74
CA PRO A 8 18.28 -22.45 31.94
C PRO A 8 17.29 -21.32 31.79
N SER A 9 17.71 -20.11 32.17
CA SER A 9 16.97 -18.90 31.78
C SER A 9 16.92 -18.98 30.26
N ALA A 10 15.90 -19.66 29.76
CA ALA A 10 15.58 -19.64 28.35
C ALA A 10 15.42 -18.18 28.07
N ASN A 11 16.44 -17.63 27.44
CA ASN A 11 16.41 -16.31 26.89
C ASN A 11 15.34 -16.42 25.79
N LEU A 12 14.09 -16.20 26.17
CA LEU A 12 12.92 -16.15 25.27
C LEU A 12 13.01 -14.94 24.32
N GLN A 13 14.15 -14.27 24.35
CA GLN A 13 14.72 -13.52 23.24
C GLN A 13 15.33 -14.45 22.15
N ALA A 14 14.90 -15.69 22.07
CA ALA A 14 14.83 -16.34 20.77
C ALA A 14 13.79 -15.53 19.98
N SER A 15 14.18 -14.34 19.73
CA SER A 15 13.76 -13.48 18.67
C SER A 15 13.71 -14.33 17.40
N HIS A 16 12.57 -14.87 17.07
CA HIS A 16 12.16 -14.77 15.70
C HIS A 16 12.43 -13.32 15.35
N GLY A 17 13.47 -13.06 14.50
CA GLY A 17 13.98 -11.76 14.22
C GLY A 17 12.83 -10.76 14.09
N LEU A 18 12.61 -10.00 15.13
CA LEU A 18 11.80 -8.81 15.07
C LEU A 18 12.58 -7.90 14.14
N GLU A 19 12.36 -8.08 12.83
CA GLU A 19 12.84 -7.14 11.84
C GLU A 19 12.41 -5.79 12.34
N SER A 20 13.36 -4.95 12.71
CA SER A 20 13.05 -3.58 13.07
C SER A 20 12.33 -2.96 11.89
N LEU A 21 11.17 -2.40 12.13
CA LEU A 21 10.35 -1.79 11.09
C LEU A 21 10.52 -0.28 11.16
N LYS A 22 10.51 0.37 9.99
CA LYS A 22 10.44 1.83 9.86
C LYS A 22 9.27 2.25 8.99
N TYR A 23 8.79 3.47 9.20
CA TYR A 23 7.76 4.07 8.35
C TYR A 23 8.31 4.44 6.98
N VAL A 24 7.54 4.12 5.94
CA VAL A 24 7.90 4.45 4.56
C VAL A 24 7.54 5.91 4.26
N GLY A 25 8.53 6.69 3.90
CA GLY A 25 8.38 8.11 3.60
C GLY A 25 7.68 8.40 2.26
N PHE A 26 7.41 9.68 2.02
CA PHE A 26 6.68 10.17 0.85
C PHE A 26 7.30 9.74 -0.48
N TRP A 27 8.58 9.96 -0.69
CA TRP A 27 9.25 9.69 -1.97
C TRP A 27 9.24 8.22 -2.37
N ALA A 28 9.48 7.31 -1.42
CA ALA A 28 9.44 5.88 -1.70
C ALA A 28 8.02 5.41 -2.09
N ARG A 29 6.98 5.99 -1.45
CA ARG A 29 5.59 5.70 -1.82
C ARG A 29 5.21 6.27 -3.18
N THR A 30 5.69 7.47 -3.50
CA THR A 30 5.49 8.10 -4.81
C THR A 30 6.14 7.30 -5.92
N ALA A 31 7.38 6.86 -5.73
CA ALA A 31 8.07 5.99 -6.69
C ALA A 31 7.34 4.65 -6.88
N ALA A 32 6.88 4.02 -5.78
CA ALA A 32 6.07 2.81 -5.84
C ALA A 32 4.76 3.02 -6.61
N TYR A 33 4.08 4.14 -6.38
CA TYR A 33 2.84 4.49 -7.08
C TYR A 33 3.07 4.70 -8.58
N ILE A 34 4.13 5.40 -8.98
CA ILE A 34 4.51 5.59 -10.39
C ILE A 34 4.74 4.23 -11.04
N PHE A 35 5.50 3.35 -10.40
CA PHE A 35 5.75 2.01 -10.92
C PHE A 35 4.45 1.20 -11.07
N ASP A 36 3.58 1.20 -10.07
CA ASP A 36 2.27 0.53 -10.13
C ASP A 36 1.42 1.10 -11.27
N SER A 37 1.41 2.42 -11.45
CA SER A 37 0.66 3.09 -12.53
C SER A 37 1.15 2.69 -13.91
N LEU A 38 2.47 2.63 -14.11
CA LEU A 38 3.07 2.16 -15.36
C LEU A 38 2.73 0.69 -15.63
N LEU A 39 2.80 -0.15 -14.60
CA LEU A 39 2.44 -1.58 -14.72
C LEU A 39 0.97 -1.74 -15.11
N ILE A 40 0.08 -1.03 -14.45
CA ILE A 40 -1.36 -1.04 -14.77
C ILE A 40 -1.59 -0.53 -16.20
N MET A 41 -0.91 0.54 -16.60
CA MET A 41 -1.01 1.07 -17.96
C MET A 41 -0.60 0.03 -19.02
N VAL A 42 0.51 -0.67 -18.80
CA VAL A 42 0.98 -1.74 -19.70
C VAL A 42 -0.02 -2.88 -19.82
N ILE A 43 -0.73 -3.21 -18.72
CA ILE A 43 -1.74 -4.29 -18.73
C ILE A 43 -3.06 -3.82 -19.38
N ILE A 44 -3.51 -2.62 -19.05
CA ILE A 44 -4.84 -2.13 -19.45
C ILE A 44 -4.85 -1.62 -20.90
N SER A 45 -3.77 -0.97 -21.36
CA SER A 45 -3.76 -0.35 -22.70
C SER A 45 -4.00 -1.33 -23.85
N PRO A 46 -3.41 -2.54 -23.91
CA PRO A 46 -3.70 -3.47 -24.98
C PRO A 46 -5.14 -4.01 -24.93
N ILE A 47 -5.70 -4.16 -23.74
CA ILE A 47 -7.10 -4.61 -23.59
C ILE A 47 -8.04 -3.55 -24.15
N LEU A 48 -7.83 -2.28 -23.78
CA LEU A 48 -8.61 -1.17 -24.31
C LEU A 48 -8.45 -1.03 -25.82
N TYR A 49 -7.22 -1.15 -26.33
CA TYR A 49 -6.94 -1.10 -27.76
C TYR A 49 -7.76 -2.13 -28.54
N LEU A 50 -7.79 -3.38 -28.05
CA LEU A 50 -8.56 -4.46 -28.70
C LEU A 50 -10.07 -4.24 -28.57
N MET A 51 -10.55 -3.64 -27.47
CA MET A 51 -11.98 -3.40 -27.25
C MET A 51 -12.54 -2.23 -28.08
N VAL A 52 -11.72 -1.23 -28.36
CA VAL A 52 -12.16 0.01 -29.06
C VAL A 52 -11.91 -0.07 -30.57
N GLY A 53 -11.13 -1.09 -31.05
CA GLY A 53 -10.89 -1.26 -32.47
C GLY A 53 -9.64 -0.49 -33.01
N GLY A 54 -8.86 0.10 -32.12
CA GLY A 54 -7.59 0.75 -32.47
C GLY A 54 -7.43 2.16 -31.92
N ILE A 55 -6.22 2.72 -32.10
CA ILE A 55 -5.87 4.07 -31.62
C ILE A 55 -6.69 5.14 -32.36
N ASP A 56 -6.94 4.95 -33.63
CA ASP A 56 -7.66 5.92 -34.46
C ASP A 56 -9.11 6.07 -34.02
N GLU A 57 -9.78 4.96 -33.70
CA GLU A 57 -11.12 4.97 -33.16
C GLU A 57 -11.17 5.56 -31.74
N LEU A 58 -10.18 5.27 -30.90
CA LEU A 58 -10.06 5.84 -29.56
C LEU A 58 -9.84 7.36 -29.61
N ALA A 59 -9.00 7.84 -30.54
CA ALA A 59 -8.71 9.26 -30.75
C ALA A 59 -9.88 10.02 -31.41
N MET A 60 -10.66 9.34 -32.26
CA MET A 60 -11.82 9.89 -32.97
C MET A 60 -13.15 9.70 -32.24
N ALA A 61 -13.15 8.96 -31.12
CA ALA A 61 -14.38 8.69 -30.37
C ALA A 61 -15.00 10.00 -29.86
N LYS A 62 -16.01 10.45 -30.58
CA LYS A 62 -16.87 11.58 -30.17
C LYS A 62 -17.87 11.18 -29.11
N GLU A 63 -18.01 9.90 -28.88
CA GLU A 63 -18.96 9.32 -27.93
C GLU A 63 -18.23 8.82 -26.68
N THR A 64 -18.94 8.78 -25.55
CA THR A 64 -18.43 8.20 -24.31
C THR A 64 -18.09 6.72 -24.53
N PRO A 65 -16.98 6.24 -23.93
CA PRO A 65 -16.61 4.83 -24.03
C PRO A 65 -17.78 3.94 -23.62
N GLY A 66 -18.02 2.88 -24.37
CA GLY A 66 -19.07 1.91 -24.02
C GLY A 66 -18.87 1.35 -22.60
N VAL A 67 -19.95 0.87 -21.99
CA VAL A 67 -19.94 0.37 -20.60
C VAL A 67 -18.81 -0.65 -20.35
N GLY A 68 -18.53 -1.53 -21.32
CA GLY A 68 -17.42 -2.47 -21.21
C GLY A 68 -16.05 -1.81 -21.08
N ALA A 69 -15.77 -0.78 -21.87
CA ALA A 69 -14.53 -0.02 -21.81
C ALA A 69 -14.42 0.77 -20.49
N MET A 70 -15.53 1.32 -19.97
CA MET A 70 -15.55 1.95 -18.64
C MET A 70 -15.23 0.96 -17.51
N ILE A 71 -15.77 -0.27 -17.58
CA ILE A 71 -15.44 -1.32 -16.61
C ILE A 71 -13.95 -1.62 -16.62
N VAL A 72 -13.35 -1.83 -17.80
CA VAL A 72 -11.92 -2.11 -17.94
C VAL A 72 -11.07 -0.92 -17.50
N MET A 73 -11.48 0.29 -17.82
CA MET A 73 -10.72 1.49 -17.51
C MET A 73 -10.71 1.83 -16.00
N TYR A 74 -11.83 1.64 -15.31
CA TYR A 74 -11.98 2.05 -13.91
C TYR A 74 -12.06 0.90 -12.92
N LEU A 75 -12.91 -0.10 -13.15
CA LEU A 75 -13.16 -1.16 -12.17
C LEU A 75 -12.02 -2.19 -12.14
N LEU A 76 -11.42 -2.51 -13.27
CA LEU A 76 -10.34 -3.49 -13.31
C LEU A 76 -9.09 -3.03 -12.55
N PRO A 77 -8.55 -1.80 -12.72
CA PRO A 77 -7.44 -1.31 -11.91
C PRO A 77 -7.75 -1.28 -10.41
N ILE A 78 -8.97 -0.83 -10.04
CA ILE A 78 -9.40 -0.79 -8.65
C ILE A 78 -9.38 -2.18 -8.03
N SER A 79 -9.99 -3.15 -8.71
CA SER A 79 -10.08 -4.52 -8.22
C SER A 79 -8.70 -5.19 -8.12
N LEU A 80 -7.79 -4.93 -9.07
CA LEU A 80 -6.42 -5.41 -9.02
C LEU A 80 -5.68 -4.87 -7.78
N VAL A 81 -5.74 -3.56 -7.55
CA VAL A 81 -5.07 -2.93 -6.39
C VAL A 81 -5.61 -3.49 -5.07
N ILE A 82 -6.93 -3.56 -4.90
CA ILE A 82 -7.56 -4.07 -3.67
C ILE A 82 -7.22 -5.55 -3.49
N SER A 83 -7.25 -6.36 -4.55
CA SER A 83 -6.89 -7.78 -4.49
C SER A 83 -5.44 -7.98 -4.03
N PHE A 84 -4.50 -7.20 -4.55
CA PHE A 84 -3.10 -7.24 -4.10
C PHE A 84 -2.96 -6.83 -2.64
N TRP A 85 -3.69 -5.83 -2.18
CA TRP A 85 -3.68 -5.42 -0.77
C TRP A 85 -4.21 -6.51 0.15
N VAL A 86 -5.34 -7.14 -0.23
CA VAL A 86 -5.95 -8.22 0.57
C VAL A 86 -5.04 -9.46 0.59
N TRP A 87 -4.38 -9.78 -0.53
CA TRP A 87 -3.55 -10.98 -0.64
C TRP A 87 -2.15 -10.80 -0.02
N LYS A 88 -1.47 -9.70 -0.34
CA LYS A 88 -0.05 -9.48 0.02
C LYS A 88 0.17 -8.32 1.01
N GLY A 89 -0.86 -7.55 1.34
CA GLY A 89 -0.70 -6.31 2.11
C GLY A 89 0.12 -5.24 1.38
N SER A 90 0.34 -5.40 0.07
CA SER A 90 1.22 -4.54 -0.72
C SER A 90 0.81 -4.56 -2.19
N THR A 91 1.32 -3.61 -2.98
CA THR A 91 1.25 -3.62 -4.45
C THR A 91 2.61 -3.98 -5.03
N PRO A 92 2.71 -4.41 -6.31
CA PRO A 92 3.98 -4.72 -6.94
C PRO A 92 5.04 -3.62 -6.78
N GLY A 93 4.67 -2.35 -6.99
CA GLY A 93 5.59 -1.22 -6.81
C GLY A 93 6.06 -1.04 -5.37
N LYS A 94 5.19 -1.25 -4.38
CA LYS A 94 5.60 -1.23 -2.97
C LYS A 94 6.49 -2.41 -2.58
N MET A 95 6.30 -3.58 -3.21
CA MET A 95 7.14 -4.75 -2.97
C MET A 95 8.59 -4.51 -3.38
N ILE A 96 8.86 -3.68 -4.41
CA ILE A 96 10.22 -3.29 -4.81
C ILE A 96 10.96 -2.59 -3.64
N PHE A 97 10.23 -1.82 -2.84
CA PHE A 97 10.76 -1.14 -1.65
C PHE A 97 10.57 -1.94 -0.37
N THR A 98 10.27 -3.25 -0.47
CA THR A 98 9.94 -4.12 0.69
C THR A 98 8.86 -3.53 1.60
N ALA A 99 8.05 -2.60 1.07
CA ALA A 99 7.04 -1.88 1.81
C ALA A 99 5.73 -2.66 1.87
N ARG A 100 5.12 -2.71 3.06
CA ARG A 100 3.83 -3.37 3.29
C ARG A 100 2.90 -2.47 4.10
N ILE A 101 1.61 -2.63 3.86
CA ILE A 101 0.55 -1.95 4.60
C ILE A 101 0.22 -2.83 5.81
N VAL A 102 0.20 -2.22 7.00
CA VAL A 102 -0.15 -2.88 8.24
C VAL A 102 -1.20 -2.06 9.01
N ASP A 103 -1.93 -2.72 9.87
CA ASP A 103 -2.83 -2.05 10.81
C ASP A 103 -2.01 -1.16 11.77
N ALA A 104 -2.46 0.07 11.96
CA ALA A 104 -1.72 1.07 12.73
C ALA A 104 -1.69 0.81 14.24
N LYS A 105 -2.59 -0.06 14.75
CA LYS A 105 -2.68 -0.40 16.16
C LYS A 105 -1.98 -1.72 16.47
N THR A 106 -2.21 -2.72 15.65
CA THR A 106 -1.73 -4.09 15.91
C THR A 106 -0.42 -4.43 15.20
N GLY A 107 -0.05 -3.67 14.15
CA GLY A 107 1.07 -4.03 13.28
C GLY A 107 0.81 -5.25 12.38
N GLY A 108 -0.36 -5.87 12.51
CA GLY A 108 -0.78 -7.04 11.75
C GLY A 108 -1.33 -6.69 10.35
N HIS A 109 -1.84 -7.72 9.66
CA HIS A 109 -2.48 -7.55 8.36
C HIS A 109 -3.79 -6.78 8.50
N PRO A 110 -4.01 -5.71 7.72
CA PRO A 110 -5.26 -4.94 7.77
C PRO A 110 -6.46 -5.77 7.31
N SER A 111 -7.63 -5.42 7.82
CA SER A 111 -8.88 -6.00 7.35
C SER A 111 -9.24 -5.50 5.94
N THR A 112 -10.06 -6.27 5.22
CA THR A 112 -10.56 -5.87 3.89
C THR A 112 -11.29 -4.52 3.95
N LEU A 113 -12.03 -4.25 5.03
CA LEU A 113 -12.74 -2.98 5.22
C LEU A 113 -11.77 -1.80 5.35
N GLN A 114 -10.62 -1.98 6.02
CA GLN A 114 -9.57 -0.97 6.08
C GLN A 114 -8.97 -0.69 4.70
N PHE A 115 -8.80 -1.69 3.85
CA PHE A 115 -8.33 -1.49 2.48
C PHE A 115 -9.35 -0.73 1.63
N ILE A 116 -10.64 -1.04 1.74
CA ILE A 116 -11.70 -0.29 1.06
C ILE A 116 -11.73 1.16 1.57
N GLY A 117 -11.71 1.37 2.88
CA GLY A 117 -11.66 2.70 3.49
C GLY A 117 -10.43 3.50 3.04
N ARG A 118 -9.28 2.84 2.91
CA ARG A 118 -8.06 3.43 2.36
C ARG A 118 -8.23 3.89 0.92
N TYR A 119 -8.86 3.06 0.08
CA TYR A 119 -9.11 3.40 -1.31
C TYR A 119 -10.06 4.61 -1.44
N LEU A 120 -11.15 4.64 -0.66
CA LEU A 120 -12.04 5.80 -0.57
C LEU A 120 -11.31 7.04 -0.03
N GLY A 121 -10.41 6.85 0.92
CA GLY A 121 -9.55 7.89 1.45
C GLY A 121 -8.61 8.52 0.42
N TYR A 122 -8.27 7.83 -0.67
CA TYR A 122 -7.53 8.42 -1.77
C TYR A 122 -8.31 9.53 -2.46
N ILE A 123 -9.63 9.36 -2.64
CA ILE A 123 -10.50 10.41 -3.21
C ILE A 123 -10.41 11.66 -2.33
N ILE A 124 -10.58 11.50 -1.01
CA ILE A 124 -10.50 12.59 -0.04
C ILE A 124 -9.11 13.25 -0.05
N SER A 125 -8.05 12.44 -0.21
CA SER A 125 -6.67 12.95 -0.24
C SER A 125 -6.34 13.71 -1.53
N THR A 126 -7.07 13.45 -2.62
CA THR A 126 -6.86 14.07 -3.94
C THR A 126 -7.59 15.40 -4.07
N ILE A 127 -8.82 15.51 -3.52
CA ILE A 127 -9.68 16.70 -3.66
C ILE A 127 -8.94 18.01 -3.35
N PRO A 128 -8.22 18.16 -2.21
CA PRO A 128 -7.50 19.38 -1.90
C PRO A 128 -6.11 19.39 -2.55
N LEU A 129 -6.03 19.29 -3.89
CA LEU A 129 -4.76 19.34 -4.63
C LEU A 129 -3.72 18.34 -4.14
N CYS A 130 -4.15 17.12 -3.81
CA CYS A 130 -3.29 16.03 -3.30
C CYS A 130 -2.61 16.32 -1.94
N LEU A 131 -3.05 17.33 -1.18
CA LEU A 131 -2.49 17.65 0.13
C LEU A 131 -2.53 16.46 1.10
N GLY A 132 -3.55 15.60 0.99
CA GLY A 132 -3.65 14.39 1.82
C GLY A 132 -2.50 13.39 1.58
N PHE A 133 -1.94 13.36 0.37
CA PHE A 133 -0.73 12.56 0.07
C PHE A 133 0.54 13.28 0.50
N MET A 134 0.63 14.60 0.29
CA MET A 134 1.79 15.39 0.72
C MET A 134 1.97 15.38 2.24
N TRP A 135 0.88 15.23 2.99
CA TRP A 135 0.87 15.13 4.45
C TRP A 135 1.83 14.04 4.99
N ILE A 136 2.08 12.98 4.22
CA ILE A 136 3.05 11.92 4.55
C ILE A 136 4.45 12.49 4.85
N GLY A 137 4.84 13.57 4.17
CA GLY A 137 6.13 14.23 4.37
C GLY A 137 6.31 14.78 5.78
N TRP A 138 5.25 15.36 6.35
CA TRP A 138 5.28 16.06 7.65
C TRP A 138 4.82 15.18 8.82
N ASP A 139 4.03 14.16 8.56
CA ASP A 139 3.47 13.31 9.62
C ASP A 139 4.57 12.47 10.31
N LYS A 140 4.53 12.37 11.64
CA LYS A 140 5.50 11.59 12.43
C LYS A 140 5.48 10.10 12.08
N ARG A 141 4.29 9.53 11.86
CA ARG A 141 4.08 8.14 11.47
C ARG A 141 4.08 7.93 9.95
N LYS A 142 4.43 9.01 9.19
CA LYS A 142 4.41 9.02 7.72
C LYS A 142 3.07 8.53 7.15
N GLN A 143 1.97 8.98 7.75
CA GLN A 143 0.61 8.65 7.33
C GLN A 143 0.04 9.77 6.47
N GLY A 144 -0.53 9.42 5.31
CA GLY A 144 -1.42 10.30 4.56
C GLY A 144 -2.82 10.32 5.18
N TRP A 145 -3.70 11.17 4.70
CA TRP A 145 -5.09 11.21 5.19
C TRP A 145 -5.82 9.89 4.94
N HIS A 146 -5.61 9.26 3.80
CA HIS A 146 -6.15 7.93 3.49
C HIS A 146 -5.65 6.85 4.46
N ASP A 147 -4.40 6.95 4.95
CA ASP A 147 -3.85 6.05 5.96
C ASP A 147 -4.54 6.26 7.31
N LYS A 148 -4.73 7.53 7.70
CA LYS A 148 -5.37 7.89 8.98
C LYS A 148 -6.84 7.49 9.02
N ILE A 149 -7.57 7.73 7.92
CA ILE A 149 -8.99 7.34 7.79
C ILE A 149 -9.16 5.83 7.92
N SER A 150 -8.28 5.06 7.30
CA SER A 150 -8.34 3.59 7.31
C SER A 150 -7.67 2.94 8.52
N GLY A 151 -6.99 3.72 9.39
CA GLY A 151 -6.25 3.18 10.52
C GLY A 151 -5.09 2.28 10.11
N THR A 152 -4.40 2.60 9.00
CA THR A 152 -3.28 1.83 8.48
C THR A 152 -1.99 2.64 8.47
N VAL A 153 -0.84 1.95 8.40
CA VAL A 153 0.48 2.55 8.15
C VAL A 153 1.22 1.73 7.11
N VAL A 154 2.21 2.34 6.46
CA VAL A 154 3.09 1.62 5.54
C VAL A 154 4.48 1.53 6.15
N VAL A 155 4.99 0.32 6.26
CA VAL A 155 6.26 0.01 6.91
C VAL A 155 7.15 -0.81 5.98
N CYS A 156 8.45 -0.76 6.22
CA CYS A 156 9.43 -1.63 5.59
C CYS A 156 10.48 -2.08 6.63
N PRO A 157 11.20 -3.19 6.39
CA PRO A 157 12.30 -3.61 7.23
C PRO A 157 13.35 -2.49 7.38
N SER A 158 13.94 -2.39 8.55
CA SER A 158 15.03 -1.46 8.87
C SER A 158 16.15 -2.21 9.57
N ASN A 159 17.38 -1.91 9.20
CA ASN A 159 18.56 -2.41 9.91
C ASN A 159 18.99 -1.44 11.04
N ASP A 160 18.26 -0.35 11.24
CA ASP A 160 18.56 0.67 12.23
C ASP A 160 17.66 0.48 13.48
N PRO A 161 18.23 0.03 14.62
CA PRO A 161 17.46 -0.16 15.86
C PRO A 161 16.83 1.13 16.40
N SER A 162 17.39 2.30 16.05
CA SER A 162 16.87 3.60 16.52
C SER A 162 15.53 3.98 15.90
N GLN A 163 15.12 3.32 14.82
CA GLN A 163 13.88 3.58 14.10
C GLN A 163 12.77 2.54 14.40
N GLN A 164 12.97 1.74 15.44
CA GLN A 164 12.03 0.68 15.80
C GLN A 164 10.65 1.26 16.14
N ILE A 165 9.62 0.73 15.44
CA ILE A 165 8.22 1.10 15.68
C ILE A 165 7.65 0.15 16.71
N SER A 166 7.02 0.69 17.78
CA SER A 166 6.15 -0.06 18.67
C SER A 166 4.68 0.09 18.23
N PHE A 167 3.95 -1.01 18.19
CA PHE A 167 2.51 -1.04 17.98
C PHE A 167 1.84 -1.34 19.33
N GLY A 168 0.68 -0.73 19.60
CA GLY A 168 -0.10 -1.10 20.79
C GLY A 168 -0.10 -0.06 21.92
N GLU A 169 0.38 1.16 21.68
CA GLU A 169 0.13 2.30 22.58
C GLU A 169 -1.06 3.14 22.12
#